data_9b728fc6e3c3a4b8dde5e6f01b3b7e5d
#
_entry.id   9b728fc6e3c3a4b8dde5e6f01b3b7e5d
#
_cell.length_a   1.000
_cell.length_b   1.000
_cell.length_c   1.000
_cell.angle_alpha   90.00
_cell.angle_beta   90.00
_cell.angle_gamma   90.00
#
_symmetry.space_group_name_H-M   'P 1'
#
loop_
_entity.id
_entity.type
_entity.pdbx_description
1 polymer ?
#
loop_
_entity_poly.entity_id
_entity_poly.type
_entity_poly.pdbx_seq_one_letter_code
_entity_poly.pdbx_strand_id
1 'polypeptide(L)'
;MRILVSALALLLLAGCASHYDGYKYKPYTVRGVRYHPMPPRQAVGHVETGTASHYSEHFLIFPGKTAIGEKLWPWTRAAAHKTLPIPCLIRVTNLKNGKSVKVRVNDRGPFIRGRILDVTKPVADELGFTRQGLTQVRIQVLSVGDGRHRIRR
;
A
#
# COMPACT_ATOMS: atom_id res chain seq x y z
N MET A 1 -49.24 35.16 12.96
CA MET A 1 -48.41 34.99 11.78
C MET A 1 -47.22 34.16 12.18
N ARG A 2 -47.26 32.85 11.91
CA ARG A 2 -46.22 31.87 12.30
C ARG A 2 -45.30 31.65 11.12
N ILE A 3 -44.03 32.02 11.28
CA ILE A 3 -42.98 31.80 10.30
C ILE A 3 -42.47 30.39 10.49
N LEU A 4 -42.72 29.52 9.50
CA LEU A 4 -42.15 28.18 9.40
C LEU A 4 -40.72 28.34 8.86
N VAL A 5 -39.73 28.06 9.74
CA VAL A 5 -38.33 27.94 9.34
C VAL A 5 -38.13 26.51 8.86
N SER A 6 -38.03 26.34 7.55
CA SER A 6 -37.67 25.07 6.92
C SER A 6 -36.19 24.80 7.18
N ALA A 7 -35.90 23.82 8.02
CA ALA A 7 -34.56 23.30 8.23
C ALA A 7 -34.18 22.44 7.00
N LEU A 8 -33.33 22.97 6.15
CA LEU A 8 -32.69 22.27 5.04
C LEU A 8 -31.65 21.32 5.60
N ALA A 9 -32.00 20.05 5.74
CA ALA A 9 -31.09 19.01 6.16
C ALA A 9 -30.04 18.78 5.03
N LEU A 10 -28.83 19.28 5.24
CA LEU A 10 -27.68 19.01 4.39
C LEU A 10 -27.25 17.56 4.63
N LEU A 11 -27.69 16.65 3.77
CA LEU A 11 -27.17 15.29 3.73
C LEU A 11 -25.73 15.34 3.24
N LEU A 12 -24.79 15.33 4.18
CA LEU A 12 -23.40 15.02 3.88
C LEU A 12 -23.34 13.55 3.45
N LEU A 13 -23.28 13.34 2.14
CA LEU A 13 -22.87 12.07 1.55
C LEU A 13 -21.40 11.84 1.95
N ALA A 14 -21.20 11.29 3.13
CA ALA A 14 -19.92 10.68 3.49
C ALA A 14 -19.69 9.55 2.50
N GLY A 15 -18.89 9.82 1.46
CA GLY A 15 -18.43 8.81 0.55
C GLY A 15 -17.78 7.70 1.37
N CYS A 16 -18.43 6.54 1.46
CA CYS A 16 -17.85 5.31 2.00
C CYS A 16 -16.66 4.94 1.11
N ALA A 17 -15.49 5.52 1.37
CA ALA A 17 -14.25 4.86 1.04
C ALA A 17 -14.32 3.53 1.77
N SER A 18 -14.31 2.42 1.03
CA SER A 18 -14.29 1.07 1.59
C SER A 18 -12.98 0.89 2.35
N HIS A 19 -12.98 1.35 3.59
CA HIS A 19 -11.83 1.34 4.45
C HIS A 19 -11.71 -0.05 5.05
N TYR A 20 -10.60 -0.75 4.76
CA TYR A 20 -10.35 -2.05 5.35
C TYR A 20 -10.07 -1.86 6.84
N ASP A 21 -11.00 -2.32 7.67
CA ASP A 21 -10.83 -2.31 9.12
C ASP A 21 -9.99 -3.50 9.58
N GLY A 22 -8.88 -3.20 10.27
CA GLY A 22 -7.93 -4.19 10.77
C GLY A 22 -6.67 -4.35 9.94
N TYR A 23 -6.09 -5.55 9.96
CA TYR A 23 -4.89 -5.89 9.18
C TYR A 23 -4.77 -7.40 8.97
N LYS A 24 -4.24 -7.80 7.81
CA LYS A 24 -3.93 -9.20 7.49
C LYS A 24 -2.46 -9.47 7.76
N TYR A 25 -2.18 -10.45 8.62
CA TYR A 25 -0.83 -10.94 8.91
C TYR A 25 -0.79 -12.46 9.15
N LYS A 26 -1.88 -13.17 8.86
CA LYS A 26 -1.91 -14.64 8.93
C LYS A 26 -1.00 -15.24 7.84
N PRO A 27 -0.36 -16.38 8.12
CA PRO A 27 0.38 -17.13 7.10
C PRO A 27 -0.49 -17.45 5.88
N TYR A 28 0.12 -17.45 4.71
CA TYR A 28 -0.55 -17.77 3.45
C TYR A 28 0.40 -18.51 2.50
N THR A 29 -0.12 -19.21 1.52
CA THR A 29 0.68 -20.01 0.58
C THR A 29 0.42 -19.54 -0.85
N VAL A 30 1.48 -19.36 -1.63
CA VAL A 30 1.42 -19.08 -3.06
C VAL A 30 2.37 -20.01 -3.80
N ARG A 31 1.87 -20.72 -4.79
CA ARG A 31 2.66 -21.67 -5.59
C ARG A 31 3.50 -22.65 -4.74
N GLY A 32 2.92 -23.18 -3.67
CA GLY A 32 3.59 -24.10 -2.74
C GLY A 32 4.55 -23.46 -1.73
N VAL A 33 4.86 -22.17 -1.87
CA VAL A 33 5.71 -21.44 -0.91
C VAL A 33 4.85 -20.82 0.19
N ARG A 34 5.16 -21.13 1.44
CA ARG A 34 4.47 -20.57 2.61
C ARG A 34 5.16 -19.31 3.09
N TYR A 35 4.39 -18.23 3.22
CA TYR A 35 4.83 -16.93 3.71
C TYR A 35 4.29 -16.68 5.11
N HIS A 36 5.12 -16.10 5.96
CA HIS A 36 4.77 -15.75 7.35
C HIS A 36 4.91 -14.25 7.54
N PRO A 37 3.81 -13.48 7.40
CA PRO A 37 3.84 -12.06 7.66
C PRO A 37 4.19 -11.77 9.12
N MET A 38 4.97 -10.72 9.33
CA MET A 38 5.34 -10.32 10.69
C MET A 38 4.15 -9.73 11.45
N PRO A 39 4.12 -9.90 12.78
CA PRO A 39 3.11 -9.29 13.63
C PRO A 39 3.14 -7.76 13.55
N PRO A 40 1.98 -7.08 13.62
CA PRO A 40 1.90 -5.63 13.48
C PRO A 40 2.83 -4.82 14.38
N ARG A 41 2.96 -5.22 15.65
CA ARG A 41 3.83 -4.53 16.62
C ARG A 41 5.32 -4.62 16.27
N GLN A 42 5.74 -5.73 15.65
CA GLN A 42 7.13 -5.93 15.22
C GLN A 42 7.40 -5.23 13.88
N ALA A 43 6.37 -5.00 13.08
CA ALA A 43 6.52 -4.37 11.78
C ALA A 43 6.78 -2.86 11.87
N VAL A 44 6.24 -2.18 12.89
CA VAL A 44 6.45 -0.73 13.04
C VAL A 44 7.93 -0.44 13.27
N GLY A 45 8.48 0.42 12.42
CA GLY A 45 9.92 0.75 12.44
C GLY A 45 10.80 -0.23 11.66
N HIS A 46 10.26 -1.37 11.20
CA HIS A 46 11.03 -2.32 10.39
C HIS A 46 11.63 -1.64 9.17
N VAL A 47 12.89 -1.94 8.90
CA VAL A 47 13.65 -1.45 7.77
C VAL A 47 14.16 -2.62 6.96
N GLU A 48 14.00 -2.56 5.64
CA GLU A 48 14.48 -3.57 4.71
C GLU A 48 15.05 -2.89 3.46
N THR A 49 16.09 -3.48 2.89
CA THR A 49 16.72 -3.01 1.66
C THR A 49 16.71 -4.13 0.63
N GLY A 50 16.37 -3.81 -0.61
CA GLY A 50 16.36 -4.79 -1.69
C GLY A 50 15.81 -4.22 -2.98
N THR A 51 15.57 -5.09 -3.95
CA THR A 51 15.08 -4.68 -5.28
C THR A 51 13.58 -4.45 -5.26
N ALA A 52 13.18 -3.28 -5.74
CA ALA A 52 11.80 -2.99 -6.10
C ALA A 52 11.58 -3.07 -7.60
N SER A 53 10.38 -3.46 -8.00
CA SER A 53 9.87 -3.34 -9.36
C SER A 53 8.55 -2.57 -9.36
N HIS A 54 8.05 -2.25 -10.54
CA HIS A 54 6.67 -1.79 -10.67
C HIS A 54 5.89 -2.78 -11.54
N TYR A 55 4.62 -2.89 -11.24
CA TYR A 55 3.70 -3.61 -12.09
C TYR A 55 2.94 -2.60 -12.97
N SER A 56 2.87 -2.90 -14.25
CA SER A 56 2.03 -2.16 -15.18
C SER A 56 0.67 -2.87 -15.25
N GLU A 57 -0.31 -2.22 -14.68
CA GLU A 57 -1.69 -2.68 -14.78
C GLU A 57 -2.22 -2.37 -16.18
N HIS A 58 -2.40 -3.38 -17.01
CA HIS A 58 -3.09 -3.25 -18.30
C HIS A 58 -4.62 -3.26 -18.17
N PHE A 59 -5.15 -2.89 -17.00
CA PHE A 59 -6.59 -2.85 -16.76
C PHE A 59 -7.20 -1.53 -17.18
N LEU A 60 -7.43 -1.36 -18.48
CA LEU A 60 -8.06 -0.14 -19.02
C LEU A 60 -9.56 -0.02 -18.71
N ILE A 61 -10.21 -1.12 -18.33
CA ILE A 61 -11.68 -1.16 -18.23
C ILE A 61 -12.18 -1.57 -16.84
N PHE A 62 -11.47 -2.48 -16.16
CA PHE A 62 -11.84 -2.94 -14.81
C PHE A 62 -10.68 -2.82 -13.83
N PRO A 63 -10.91 -2.30 -12.62
CA PRO A 63 -9.86 -2.24 -11.61
C PRO A 63 -9.51 -3.65 -11.12
N GLY A 64 -8.21 -3.91 -10.95
CA GLY A 64 -7.75 -5.06 -10.19
C GLY A 64 -8.20 -4.97 -8.73
N LYS A 65 -8.09 -6.08 -7.99
CA LYS A 65 -8.31 -6.14 -6.54
C LYS A 65 -7.04 -6.55 -5.82
N THR A 66 -6.71 -5.81 -4.78
CA THR A 66 -5.59 -6.13 -3.90
C THR A 66 -5.93 -7.28 -2.95
N ALA A 67 -4.94 -7.81 -2.23
CA ALA A 67 -5.12 -8.89 -1.27
C ALA A 67 -6.09 -8.55 -0.11
N ILE A 68 -6.39 -7.27 0.12
CA ILE A 68 -7.41 -6.83 1.09
C ILE A 68 -8.70 -6.37 0.43
N GLY A 69 -8.86 -6.59 -0.89
CA GLY A 69 -10.08 -6.30 -1.63
C GLY A 69 -10.24 -4.85 -2.09
N GLU A 70 -9.23 -4.00 -1.87
CA GLU A 70 -9.26 -2.62 -2.37
C GLU A 70 -9.11 -2.60 -3.91
N LYS A 71 -9.79 -1.67 -4.56
CA LYS A 71 -9.70 -1.49 -6.02
C LYS A 71 -8.35 -0.89 -6.40
N LEU A 72 -7.76 -1.42 -7.45
CA LEU A 72 -6.49 -0.96 -8.01
C LEU A 72 -6.74 -0.35 -9.40
N TRP A 73 -6.78 0.95 -9.45
CA TRP A 73 -6.93 1.72 -10.68
C TRP A 73 -5.54 2.10 -11.24
N PRO A 74 -5.42 2.44 -12.54
CA PRO A 74 -4.13 2.85 -13.12
C PRO A 74 -3.45 4.03 -12.41
N TRP A 75 -4.22 4.89 -11.76
CA TRP A 75 -3.73 6.04 -10.99
C TRP A 75 -3.57 5.78 -9.50
N THR A 76 -3.91 4.58 -9.04
CA THR A 76 -3.80 4.22 -7.60
C THR A 76 -2.34 4.19 -7.17
N ARG A 77 -2.05 4.84 -6.05
CA ARG A 77 -0.74 4.79 -5.39
C ARG A 77 -0.76 3.69 -4.34
N ALA A 78 -0.13 2.57 -4.65
CA ALA A 78 -0.11 1.38 -3.80
C ALA A 78 1.18 0.59 -3.97
N ALA A 79 1.41 -0.33 -3.05
CA ALA A 79 2.53 -1.27 -3.08
C ALA A 79 2.12 -2.66 -2.58
N ALA A 80 2.89 -3.66 -3.01
CA ALA A 80 2.78 -5.04 -2.58
C ALA A 80 4.06 -5.49 -1.86
N HIS A 81 3.89 -6.21 -0.75
CA HIS A 81 4.98 -6.81 0.02
C HIS A 81 4.61 -8.20 0.53
N LYS A 82 5.61 -9.11 0.58
CA LYS A 82 5.36 -10.52 0.95
C LYS A 82 4.97 -10.69 2.42
N THR A 83 5.67 -10.01 3.32
CA THR A 83 5.65 -10.34 4.75
C THR A 83 5.30 -9.17 5.67
N LEU A 84 5.08 -7.97 5.14
CA LEU A 84 4.53 -6.89 5.98
C LEU A 84 3.06 -7.19 6.31
N PRO A 85 2.56 -6.79 7.49
CA PRO A 85 1.13 -6.77 7.75
C PRO A 85 0.45 -5.74 6.84
N ILE A 86 -0.68 -6.08 6.26
CA ILE A 86 -1.42 -5.18 5.35
C ILE A 86 -2.82 -4.87 5.87
N PRO A 87 -3.26 -3.62 5.77
CA PRO A 87 -2.55 -2.48 5.24
C PRO A 87 -1.47 -1.94 6.17
N CYS A 88 -0.42 -1.35 5.60
CA CYS A 88 0.54 -0.55 6.34
C CYS A 88 1.04 0.61 5.49
N LEU A 89 1.56 1.64 6.12
CA LEU A 89 2.20 2.77 5.45
C LEU A 89 3.71 2.62 5.56
N ILE A 90 4.41 2.69 4.43
CA ILE A 90 5.85 2.65 4.37
C ILE A 90 6.42 3.92 3.74
N ARG A 91 7.66 4.26 4.13
CA ARG A 91 8.51 5.16 3.35
C ARG A 91 9.39 4.30 2.47
N VAL A 92 9.38 4.57 1.16
CA VAL A 92 10.28 3.96 0.17
C VAL A 92 11.27 5.01 -0.28
N THR A 93 12.55 4.68 -0.25
CA THR A 93 13.63 5.53 -0.75
C THR A 93 14.35 4.80 -1.86
N ASN A 94 14.40 5.37 -3.04
CA ASN A 94 15.22 4.88 -4.15
C ASN A 94 16.70 5.23 -3.86
N LEU A 95 17.51 4.20 -3.66
CA LEU A 95 18.91 4.37 -3.26
C LEU A 95 19.82 4.91 -4.38
N LYS A 96 19.36 4.85 -5.64
CA LYS A 96 20.14 5.38 -6.77
C LYS A 96 20.03 6.89 -6.91
N ASN A 97 18.91 7.49 -6.53
CA ASN A 97 18.66 8.93 -6.75
C ASN A 97 18.20 9.69 -5.49
N GLY A 98 18.02 9.00 -4.36
CA GLY A 98 17.60 9.58 -3.09
C GLY A 98 16.12 9.99 -3.01
N LYS A 99 15.33 9.82 -4.07
CA LYS A 99 13.91 10.14 -4.06
C LYS A 99 13.17 9.23 -3.07
N SER A 100 12.23 9.81 -2.33
CA SER A 100 11.51 9.10 -1.29
C SER A 100 10.02 9.43 -1.34
N VAL A 101 9.19 8.42 -1.17
CA VAL A 101 7.73 8.55 -1.13
C VAL A 101 7.16 7.78 0.05
N LYS A 102 5.99 8.22 0.54
CA LYS A 102 5.17 7.42 1.44
C LYS A 102 4.09 6.74 0.61
N VAL A 103 3.94 5.43 0.79
CA VAL A 103 2.97 4.63 0.05
C VAL A 103 2.33 3.58 0.95
N ARG A 104 1.05 3.30 0.68
CA ARG A 104 0.28 2.26 1.34
C ARG A 104 0.61 0.91 0.72
N VAL A 105 0.98 -0.06 1.54
CA VAL A 105 1.09 -1.47 1.18
C VAL A 105 -0.25 -2.12 1.48
N ASN A 106 -0.96 -2.55 0.46
CA ASN A 106 -2.28 -3.14 0.56
C ASN A 106 -2.41 -4.45 -0.22
N ASP A 107 -1.28 -4.93 -0.77
CA ASP A 107 -1.26 -6.14 -1.57
C ASP A 107 -0.11 -7.08 -1.21
N ARG A 108 -0.17 -8.32 -1.71
CA ARG A 108 0.81 -9.39 -1.54
C ARG A 108 1.65 -9.58 -2.80
N GLY A 109 2.93 -9.81 -2.62
CA GLY A 109 3.96 -9.94 -3.64
C GLY A 109 5.16 -9.07 -3.32
N PRO A 110 6.14 -8.98 -4.21
CA PRO A 110 6.35 -9.78 -5.44
C PRO A 110 6.70 -11.23 -5.14
N PHE A 111 6.18 -12.15 -5.96
CA PHE A 111 6.50 -13.57 -5.86
C PHE A 111 7.64 -13.97 -6.82
N ILE A 112 8.54 -13.03 -7.08
CA ILE A 112 9.74 -13.20 -7.90
C ILE A 112 10.94 -13.16 -6.96
N ARG A 113 11.86 -14.12 -7.12
CA ARG A 113 13.07 -14.21 -6.31
C ARG A 113 13.90 -12.93 -6.44
N GLY A 114 14.44 -12.45 -5.32
CA GLY A 114 15.29 -11.26 -5.26
C GLY A 114 14.55 -9.92 -5.19
N ARG A 115 13.23 -9.89 -5.38
CA ARG A 115 12.42 -8.67 -5.21
C ARG A 115 11.77 -8.63 -3.83
N ILE A 116 11.74 -7.44 -3.23
CA ILE A 116 11.09 -7.22 -1.93
C ILE A 116 9.80 -6.42 -2.05
N LEU A 117 9.69 -5.56 -3.05
CA LEU A 117 8.59 -4.61 -3.21
C LEU A 117 8.17 -4.50 -4.67
N ASP A 118 6.87 -4.51 -4.91
CA ASP A 118 6.28 -4.05 -6.16
C ASP A 118 5.45 -2.79 -5.89
N VAL A 119 5.62 -1.78 -6.73
CA VAL A 119 4.85 -0.53 -6.62
C VAL A 119 4.02 -0.29 -7.87
N THR A 120 2.96 0.49 -7.74
CA THR A 120 2.20 0.95 -8.91
C THR A 120 3.01 1.92 -9.75
N LYS A 121 2.65 2.04 -11.03
CA LYS A 121 3.36 2.95 -11.96
C LYS A 121 3.44 4.39 -11.45
N PRO A 122 2.37 5.02 -10.90
CA PRO A 122 2.47 6.37 -10.33
C PRO A 122 3.54 6.48 -9.23
N VAL A 123 3.70 5.47 -8.39
CA VAL A 123 4.73 5.46 -7.35
C VAL A 123 6.12 5.28 -7.95
N ALA A 124 6.26 4.45 -8.99
CA ALA A 124 7.53 4.30 -9.71
C ALA A 124 7.95 5.58 -10.43
N ASP A 125 7.00 6.32 -10.98
CA ASP A 125 7.24 7.64 -11.60
C ASP A 125 7.77 8.64 -10.55
N GLU A 126 7.14 8.72 -9.37
CA GLU A 126 7.59 9.58 -8.27
C GLU A 126 8.99 9.20 -7.77
N LEU A 127 9.28 7.90 -7.67
CA LEU A 127 10.60 7.38 -7.29
C LEU A 127 11.66 7.49 -8.41
N GLY A 128 11.22 7.76 -9.66
CA GLY A 128 12.10 8.00 -10.79
C GLY A 128 12.76 6.74 -11.34
N PHE A 129 12.07 5.59 -11.35
CA PHE A 129 12.64 4.34 -11.91
C PHE A 129 11.73 3.61 -12.91
N THR A 130 10.65 4.24 -13.37
CA THR A 130 9.70 3.62 -14.31
C THR A 130 10.38 3.11 -15.58
N ARG A 131 11.31 3.87 -16.16
CA ARG A 131 12.03 3.47 -17.38
C ARG A 131 12.94 2.27 -17.14
N GLN A 132 13.58 2.18 -16.00
CA GLN A 132 14.51 1.10 -15.63
C GLN A 132 13.78 -0.18 -15.24
N GLY A 133 12.52 -0.07 -14.80
CA GLY A 133 11.69 -1.18 -14.35
C GLY A 133 12.06 -1.74 -12.98
N LEU A 134 13.33 -1.67 -12.60
CA LEU A 134 13.91 -2.16 -11.35
C LEU A 134 14.81 -1.12 -10.71
N THR A 135 14.83 -1.07 -9.38
CA THR A 135 15.78 -0.25 -8.63
C THR A 135 16.03 -0.82 -7.24
N GLN A 136 17.13 -0.42 -6.61
CA GLN A 136 17.40 -0.69 -5.21
C GLN A 136 16.68 0.33 -4.32
N VAL A 137 15.94 -0.16 -3.36
CA VAL A 137 15.20 0.67 -2.43
C VAL A 137 15.51 0.30 -0.98
N ARG A 138 15.32 1.27 -0.10
CA ARG A 138 15.18 1.06 1.34
C ARG A 138 13.74 1.37 1.70
N ILE A 139 13.08 0.44 2.39
CA ILE A 139 11.76 0.65 2.94
C ILE A 139 11.84 0.82 4.46
N GLN A 140 10.92 1.61 5.01
CA GLN A 140 10.73 1.77 6.46
C GLN A 140 9.23 1.79 6.75
N VAL A 141 8.77 0.91 7.63
CA VAL A 141 7.37 0.87 8.07
C VAL A 141 7.10 2.00 9.04
N LEU A 142 6.16 2.86 8.71
CA LEU A 142 5.77 4.04 9.50
C LEU A 142 4.58 3.74 10.42
N SER A 143 3.60 2.97 9.91
CA SER A 143 2.41 2.59 10.67
C SER A 143 1.76 1.35 10.08
N VAL A 144 0.95 0.66 10.87
CA VAL A 144 0.18 -0.53 10.48
C VAL A 144 -1.29 -0.31 10.83
N GLY A 145 -2.19 -0.89 10.01
CA GLY A 145 -3.63 -0.88 10.27
C GLY A 145 -4.18 0.54 10.36
N ASP A 146 -3.99 1.35 9.31
CA ASP A 146 -4.51 2.72 9.22
C ASP A 146 -4.08 3.64 10.38
N GLY A 147 -2.87 3.38 10.88
CA GLY A 147 -2.23 4.19 11.91
C GLY A 147 -2.52 3.77 13.35
N ARG A 148 -3.17 2.64 13.57
CA ARG A 148 -3.34 2.07 14.93
C ARG A 148 -2.02 1.78 15.62
N HIS A 149 -1.01 1.34 14.85
CA HIS A 149 0.36 1.16 15.32
C HIS A 149 1.28 2.11 14.56
N ARG A 150 1.91 3.05 15.26
CA ARG A 150 2.81 4.07 14.68
C ARG A 150 4.12 4.12 15.44
N ILE A 151 5.17 4.57 14.74
CA ILE A 151 6.40 5.01 15.42
C ILE A 151 6.03 6.22 16.28
N ARG A 152 6.25 6.13 17.59
CA ARG A 152 6.18 7.29 18.45
C ARG A 152 7.43 8.13 18.19
N ARG A 153 7.24 9.38 17.87
CA ARG A 153 8.31 10.37 17.78
C ARG A 153 8.66 10.86 19.18
#